data_591b9c52a9c6227e35526ddd4db097fb
#
_entry.id   591b9c52a9c6227e35526ddd4db097fb
#
_cell.length_a   1.000
_cell.length_b   1.000
_cell.length_c   1.000
_cell.angle_alpha   90.00
_cell.angle_beta   90.00
_cell.angle_gamma   90.00
#
_symmetry.space_group_name_H-M   'P 1'
#
loop_
_entity.id
_entity.type
_entity.pdbx_description
1 polymer ?
#
loop_
_entity_poly.entity_id
_entity_poly.type
_entity_poly.pdbx_seq_one_letter_code
_entity_poly.pdbx_strand_id
1 'polypeptide(L)'
;MPQFSVNAQRFDPYKNFKFRVKWDGRYVAGVHKMGALKRTTEVVKHRDGGDPSTSRKSPGRTEYEAITLERGVTHDTEFEKWANKVWRVGAGLGAEVSLKDFRKDVLIEIYNEAGQLALTYKVYRCWVSEFQALPEFDANANAVAIQHIKLENEGWERDLEVGEPAEQTFTVPPV
;
A
#
# COMPACT_ATOMS: atom_id res chain seq x y z
N MET A 1 -19.21 25.42 4.94
CA MET A 1 -19.00 24.15 5.64
C MET A 1 -17.91 23.38 4.91
N PRO A 2 -16.97 22.76 5.60
CA PRO A 2 -16.05 21.87 4.94
C PRO A 2 -16.82 20.69 4.34
N GLN A 3 -16.70 20.52 3.04
CA GLN A 3 -17.27 19.34 2.36
C GLN A 3 -16.26 18.21 2.47
N PHE A 4 -16.63 17.10 3.08
CA PHE A 4 -15.79 15.91 3.18
C PHE A 4 -15.68 15.15 1.85
N SER A 5 -16.58 15.43 0.92
CA SER A 5 -16.65 14.76 -0.37
C SER A 5 -17.31 15.64 -1.42
N VAL A 6 -17.03 15.36 -2.68
CA VAL A 6 -17.72 15.99 -3.82
C VAL A 6 -19.20 15.57 -3.88
N ASN A 7 -19.50 14.38 -3.35
CA ASN A 7 -20.87 13.88 -3.23
C ASN A 7 -21.53 14.44 -1.97
N ALA A 8 -22.50 15.34 -2.13
CA ALA A 8 -23.20 15.99 -1.03
C ALA A 8 -24.01 15.02 -0.13
N GLN A 9 -24.23 13.79 -0.57
CA GLN A 9 -24.95 12.76 0.18
C GLN A 9 -24.03 11.86 1.02
N ARG A 10 -22.72 11.97 0.82
CA ARG A 10 -21.75 11.19 1.58
C ARG A 10 -21.16 12.03 2.72
N PHE A 11 -21.54 11.73 3.95
CA PHE A 11 -21.03 12.38 5.15
C PHE A 11 -19.95 11.54 5.85
N ASP A 12 -19.93 10.22 5.63
CA ASP A 12 -19.01 9.31 6.28
C ASP A 12 -17.71 9.12 5.48
N PRO A 13 -16.56 9.07 6.14
CA PRO A 13 -15.31 8.71 5.49
C PRO A 13 -15.31 7.24 5.04
N TYR A 14 -14.44 6.90 4.11
CA TYR A 14 -14.28 5.53 3.65
C TYR A 14 -13.76 4.62 4.76
N LYS A 15 -14.27 3.39 4.77
CA LYS A 15 -13.85 2.36 5.74
C LYS A 15 -12.52 1.74 5.32
N ASN A 16 -11.74 1.29 6.31
CA ASN A 16 -10.41 0.75 6.09
C ASN A 16 -10.35 -0.75 5.75
N PHE A 17 -11.50 -1.42 5.63
CA PHE A 17 -11.53 -2.87 5.41
C PHE A 17 -11.86 -3.28 3.98
N LYS A 18 -12.26 -2.35 3.10
CA LYS A 18 -12.58 -2.63 1.70
C LYS A 18 -11.50 -2.10 0.78
N PHE A 19 -10.49 -2.92 0.54
CA PHE A 19 -9.39 -2.59 -0.35
C PHE A 19 -8.96 -3.80 -1.18
N ARG A 20 -8.31 -3.55 -2.31
CA ARG A 20 -7.66 -4.55 -3.14
C ARG A 20 -6.30 -4.04 -3.59
N VAL A 21 -5.38 -4.97 -3.79
CA VAL A 21 -4.05 -4.70 -4.30
C VAL A 21 -3.90 -5.39 -5.66
N LYS A 22 -3.32 -4.67 -6.61
CA LYS A 22 -3.17 -5.13 -7.99
C LYS A 22 -1.76 -4.84 -8.48
N TRP A 23 -1.14 -5.81 -9.14
CA TRP A 23 0.06 -5.64 -9.94
C TRP A 23 0.07 -6.58 -11.14
N ASP A 24 0.87 -6.27 -12.15
CA ASP A 24 0.90 -7.03 -13.42
C ASP A 24 -0.49 -7.26 -14.04
N GLY A 25 -1.39 -6.31 -13.89
CA GLY A 25 -2.76 -6.40 -14.42
C GLY A 25 -3.69 -7.37 -13.68
N ARG A 26 -3.25 -7.96 -12.55
CA ARG A 26 -4.03 -8.93 -11.79
C ARG A 26 -4.18 -8.53 -10.33
N TYR A 27 -5.33 -8.85 -9.75
CA TYR A 27 -5.55 -8.70 -8.31
C TYR A 27 -4.78 -9.76 -7.54
N VAL A 28 -4.17 -9.33 -6.46
CA VAL A 28 -3.47 -10.25 -5.54
C VAL A 28 -4.47 -10.85 -4.56
N ALA A 29 -4.61 -12.15 -4.64
CA ALA A 29 -5.57 -12.86 -3.79
C ALA A 29 -5.13 -12.90 -2.33
N GLY A 30 -6.09 -12.78 -1.43
CA GLY A 30 -5.93 -13.09 -0.01
C GLY A 30 -5.22 -12.04 0.83
N VAL A 31 -4.86 -10.88 0.28
CA VAL A 31 -4.30 -9.79 1.08
C VAL A 31 -5.39 -9.28 2.04
N HIS A 32 -5.17 -9.43 3.32
CA HIS A 32 -6.13 -9.03 4.36
C HIS A 32 -5.66 -7.82 5.16
N LYS A 33 -4.35 -7.49 5.09
CA LYS A 33 -3.79 -6.35 5.78
C LYS A 33 -2.71 -5.69 4.93
N MET A 34 -2.69 -4.38 4.95
CA MET A 34 -1.75 -3.53 4.27
C MET A 34 -1.25 -2.44 5.20
N GLY A 35 0.04 -2.16 5.17
CA GLY A 35 0.65 -1.05 5.88
C GLY A 35 0.21 0.31 5.32
N ALA A 36 0.42 1.36 6.08
CA ALA A 36 0.06 2.72 5.68
C ALA A 36 0.92 3.23 4.51
N LEU A 37 0.31 4.02 3.64
CA LEU A 37 1.03 4.88 2.70
C LEU A 37 1.46 6.15 3.43
N LYS A 38 2.75 6.31 3.65
CA LYS A 38 3.29 7.43 4.38
C LYS A 38 4.55 7.96 3.71
N ARG A 39 4.65 9.26 3.62
CA ARG A 39 5.88 9.95 3.25
C ARG A 39 6.24 10.96 4.33
N THR A 40 7.51 11.13 4.56
CA THR A 40 8.05 12.05 5.55
C THR A 40 9.05 12.97 4.87
N THR A 41 8.93 14.26 5.11
CA THR A 41 9.89 15.26 4.67
C THR A 41 10.63 15.80 5.88
N GLU A 42 11.95 15.73 5.85
CA GLU A 42 12.80 16.29 6.89
C GLU A 42 12.61 17.80 6.96
N VAL A 43 12.71 18.33 8.16
CA VAL A 43 12.67 19.78 8.39
C VAL A 43 14.07 20.29 8.61
N VAL A 44 14.54 21.15 7.69
CA VAL A 44 15.80 21.87 7.85
C VAL A 44 15.52 23.15 8.63
N LYS A 45 16.13 23.26 9.81
CA LYS A 45 16.02 24.43 10.66
C LYS A 45 17.21 25.35 10.43
N HIS A 46 16.94 26.60 10.16
CA HIS A 46 17.96 27.64 10.05
C HIS A 46 17.60 28.82 10.96
N ARG A 47 18.60 29.35 11.63
CA ARG A 47 18.45 30.52 12.50
C ARG A 47 19.54 31.54 12.16
N ASP A 48 19.12 32.73 11.81
CA ASP A 48 20.02 33.87 11.65
C ASP A 48 20.37 34.48 13.02
N GLY A 49 21.58 34.95 13.18
CA GLY A 49 22.04 35.52 14.45
C GLY A 49 21.25 36.76 14.95
N GLY A 50 20.44 37.35 14.10
CA GLY A 50 19.55 38.46 14.41
C GLY A 50 18.13 38.04 14.82
N ASP A 51 17.78 36.75 14.70
CA ASP A 51 16.46 36.26 15.08
C ASP A 51 16.40 35.95 16.59
N PRO A 52 15.62 36.67 17.40
CA PRO A 52 15.72 36.58 18.87
C PRO A 52 15.15 35.31 19.48
N SER A 53 14.20 34.61 18.86
CA SER A 53 13.51 33.49 19.54
C SER A 53 13.00 32.35 18.65
N THR A 54 12.92 32.49 17.33
CA THR A 54 12.34 31.47 16.45
C THR A 54 13.31 31.06 15.35
N SER A 55 13.31 29.75 15.01
CA SER A 55 14.06 29.24 13.86
C SER A 55 13.16 29.17 12.62
N ARG A 56 13.72 29.49 11.46
CA ARG A 56 13.08 29.27 10.17
C ARG A 56 13.13 27.79 9.83
N LYS A 57 12.08 27.28 9.20
CA LYS A 57 11.97 25.88 8.80
C LYS A 57 11.78 25.80 7.29
N SER A 58 12.57 24.96 6.64
CA SER A 58 12.45 24.66 5.21
C SER A 58 12.38 23.16 4.99
N PRO A 59 11.78 22.69 3.88
CA PRO A 59 11.73 21.27 3.57
C PRO A 59 13.13 20.76 3.18
N GLY A 60 13.48 19.62 3.73
CA GLY A 60 14.69 18.89 3.39
C GLY A 60 14.37 17.69 2.49
N ARG A 61 14.96 16.55 2.80
CA ARG A 61 14.80 15.30 2.06
C ARG A 61 13.43 14.68 2.31
N THR A 62 12.80 14.15 1.27
CA THR A 62 11.54 13.42 1.37
C THR A 62 11.79 11.93 1.20
N GLU A 63 11.23 11.12 2.09
CA GLU A 63 11.31 9.68 2.06
C GLU A 63 9.91 9.07 2.06
N TYR A 64 9.74 8.01 1.29
CA TYR A 64 8.54 7.19 1.25
C TYR A 64 8.75 5.92 2.06
N GLU A 65 7.88 5.68 3.02
CA GLU A 65 7.99 4.49 3.88
C GLU A 65 7.59 3.22 3.12
N ALA A 66 8.22 2.11 3.49
CA ALA A 66 7.89 0.80 2.96
C ALA A 66 6.47 0.37 3.35
N ILE A 67 5.85 -0.43 2.49
CA ILE A 67 4.50 -0.95 2.67
C ILE A 67 4.60 -2.44 2.95
N THR A 68 3.96 -2.91 4.01
CA THR A 68 3.86 -4.33 4.31
C THR A 68 2.50 -4.87 3.88
N LEU A 69 2.51 -5.98 3.12
CA LEU A 69 1.30 -6.70 2.73
C LEU A 69 1.29 -8.07 3.43
N GLU A 70 0.19 -8.39 4.08
CA GLU A 70 0.00 -9.66 4.78
C GLU A 70 -1.14 -10.46 4.16
N ARG A 71 -0.91 -11.77 4.03
CA ARG A 71 -1.94 -12.72 3.61
C ARG A 71 -1.75 -14.07 4.29
N GLY A 72 -2.81 -14.89 4.30
CA GLY A 72 -2.71 -16.28 4.75
C GLY A 72 -1.79 -17.11 3.85
N VAL A 73 -1.06 -18.06 4.43
CA VAL A 73 -0.22 -19.00 3.68
C VAL A 73 -1.11 -19.91 2.83
N THR A 74 -0.85 -19.90 1.52
CA THR A 74 -1.57 -20.73 0.53
C THR A 74 -0.60 -21.29 -0.51
N HIS A 75 -1.11 -22.09 -1.45
CA HIS A 75 -0.32 -22.55 -2.60
C HIS A 75 -0.02 -21.49 -3.65
N ASP A 76 -0.56 -20.28 -3.51
CA ASP A 76 -0.25 -19.18 -4.39
C ASP A 76 1.17 -18.64 -4.13
N THR A 77 2.02 -18.71 -5.13
CA THR A 77 3.44 -18.37 -5.05
C THR A 77 3.79 -16.96 -5.53
N GLU A 78 2.81 -16.08 -5.72
CA GLU A 78 3.06 -14.73 -6.28
C GLU A 78 4.03 -13.90 -5.42
N PHE A 79 3.92 -13.95 -4.10
CA PHE A 79 4.84 -13.26 -3.19
C PHE A 79 6.26 -13.82 -3.30
N GLU A 80 6.37 -15.13 -3.28
CA GLU A 80 7.66 -15.83 -3.38
C GLU A 80 8.34 -15.57 -4.74
N LYS A 81 7.60 -15.66 -5.83
CA LYS A 81 8.10 -15.39 -7.16
C LYS A 81 8.65 -13.96 -7.30
N TRP A 82 7.96 -13.00 -6.73
CA TRP A 82 8.43 -11.63 -6.75
C TRP A 82 9.66 -11.42 -5.87
N ALA A 83 9.68 -11.96 -4.66
CA ALA A 83 10.83 -11.93 -3.77
C ALA A 83 12.07 -12.58 -4.40
N ASN A 84 11.89 -13.71 -5.10
CA ASN A 84 12.97 -14.44 -5.78
C ASN A 84 13.55 -13.67 -7.00
N LYS A 85 12.89 -12.64 -7.48
CA LYS A 85 13.48 -11.75 -8.50
C LYS A 85 14.60 -10.88 -7.97
N VAL A 86 14.63 -10.64 -6.67
CA VAL A 86 15.69 -9.89 -6.00
C VAL A 86 16.83 -10.81 -5.58
N TRP A 87 16.50 -11.97 -5.04
CA TRP A 87 17.46 -12.96 -4.55
C TRP A 87 16.92 -14.38 -4.67
N ARG A 88 17.71 -15.29 -5.23
CA ARG A 88 17.35 -16.70 -5.38
C ARG A 88 18.51 -17.61 -5.00
N VAL A 89 18.35 -18.40 -3.95
CA VAL A 89 19.37 -19.33 -3.45
C VAL A 89 19.86 -20.32 -4.50
N GLY A 90 18.97 -20.84 -5.33
CA GLY A 90 19.29 -21.83 -6.37
C GLY A 90 20.12 -21.30 -7.55
N ALA A 91 20.39 -20.01 -7.63
CA ALA A 91 21.13 -19.42 -8.75
C ALA A 91 22.66 -19.47 -8.59
N GLY A 92 23.19 -19.91 -7.43
CA GLY A 92 24.62 -20.00 -7.16
C GLY A 92 25.31 -18.64 -7.08
N LEU A 93 26.53 -18.55 -7.64
CA LEU A 93 27.21 -17.26 -7.81
C LEU A 93 26.37 -16.38 -8.74
N GLY A 94 25.99 -15.18 -8.28
CA GLY A 94 25.03 -14.33 -8.97
C GLY A 94 23.59 -14.63 -8.60
N ALA A 95 23.35 -15.07 -7.37
CA ALA A 95 22.01 -15.27 -6.79
C ALA A 95 21.16 -13.99 -6.80
N GLU A 96 21.79 -12.84 -6.94
CA GLU A 96 21.16 -11.57 -7.23
C GLU A 96 20.58 -11.60 -8.65
N VAL A 97 19.29 -11.44 -8.75
CA VAL A 97 18.60 -11.52 -10.02
C VAL A 97 18.53 -10.14 -10.68
N SER A 98 18.44 -10.14 -12.00
CA SER A 98 18.47 -8.94 -12.85
C SER A 98 17.77 -7.72 -12.26
N LEU A 99 18.49 -6.62 -12.14
CA LEU A 99 17.95 -5.31 -11.74
C LEU A 99 16.89 -4.75 -12.70
N LYS A 100 16.69 -5.39 -13.86
CA LYS A 100 15.77 -4.94 -14.89
C LYS A 100 14.30 -5.24 -14.57
N ASP A 101 14.00 -6.41 -14.01
CA ASP A 101 12.64 -6.94 -13.96
C ASP A 101 12.07 -7.11 -12.54
N PHE A 102 12.77 -6.67 -11.51
CA PHE A 102 12.33 -6.87 -10.12
C PHE A 102 11.37 -5.79 -9.63
N ARG A 103 11.36 -4.62 -10.25
CA ARG A 103 10.47 -3.52 -9.89
C ARG A 103 9.13 -3.64 -10.58
N LYS A 104 8.06 -3.36 -9.83
CA LYS A 104 6.69 -3.34 -10.33
C LYS A 104 5.94 -2.14 -9.79
N ASP A 105 5.00 -1.63 -10.57
CA ASP A 105 4.04 -0.66 -10.09
C ASP A 105 2.86 -1.39 -9.43
N VAL A 106 2.44 -0.89 -8.29
CA VAL A 106 1.34 -1.46 -7.50
C VAL A 106 0.19 -0.48 -7.46
N LEU A 107 -1.01 -0.97 -7.72
CA LEU A 107 -2.25 -0.23 -7.57
C LEU A 107 -2.95 -0.67 -6.29
N ILE A 108 -3.37 0.29 -5.49
CA ILE A 108 -4.15 0.07 -4.28
C ILE A 108 -5.51 0.71 -4.52
N GLU A 109 -6.53 -0.12 -4.52
CA GLU A 109 -7.91 0.27 -4.78
C GLU A 109 -8.73 0.22 -3.49
N ILE A 110 -9.47 1.28 -3.23
CA ILE A 110 -10.34 1.42 -2.07
C ILE A 110 -11.77 1.49 -2.56
N TYR A 111 -12.64 0.70 -1.95
CA TYR A 111 -14.04 0.56 -2.32
C TYR A 111 -14.95 1.17 -1.26
N ASN A 112 -16.10 1.67 -1.70
CA ASN A 112 -17.15 2.13 -0.80
C ASN A 112 -17.98 0.96 -0.24
N GLU A 113 -18.97 1.26 0.55
CA GLU A 113 -19.86 0.27 1.19
C GLU A 113 -20.63 -0.56 0.16
N ALA A 114 -20.98 0.04 -0.98
CA ALA A 114 -21.67 -0.63 -2.09
C ALA A 114 -20.74 -1.49 -2.98
N GLY A 115 -19.43 -1.50 -2.72
CA GLY A 115 -18.47 -2.25 -3.52
C GLY A 115 -18.04 -1.56 -4.82
N GLN A 116 -18.29 -0.25 -4.94
CA GLN A 116 -17.85 0.55 -6.08
C GLN A 116 -16.45 1.11 -5.81
N LEU A 117 -15.63 1.20 -6.85
CA LEU A 117 -14.28 1.79 -6.76
C LEU A 117 -14.39 3.28 -6.42
N ALA A 118 -13.81 3.66 -5.29
CA ALA A 118 -13.84 5.03 -4.78
C ALA A 118 -12.53 5.77 -4.96
N LEU A 119 -11.42 5.15 -4.60
CA LEU A 119 -10.08 5.73 -4.66
C LEU A 119 -9.09 4.72 -5.22
N THR A 120 -8.12 5.22 -5.97
CA THR A 120 -6.98 4.42 -6.42
C THR A 120 -5.69 5.18 -6.13
N TYR A 121 -4.72 4.48 -5.56
CA TYR A 121 -3.36 4.96 -5.39
C TYR A 121 -2.42 4.15 -6.28
N LYS A 122 -1.56 4.84 -6.99
CA LYS A 122 -0.47 4.26 -7.79
C LYS A 122 0.81 4.35 -6.97
N VAL A 123 1.45 3.22 -6.73
CA VAL A 123 2.72 3.14 -6.02
C VAL A 123 3.78 2.69 -7.02
N TYR A 124 4.80 3.51 -7.19
CA TYR A 124 5.77 3.35 -8.27
C TYR A 124 7.01 2.59 -7.84
N ARG A 125 7.50 1.75 -8.75
CA ARG A 125 8.80 1.09 -8.68
C ARG A 125 9.01 0.35 -7.36
N CYS A 126 8.02 -0.46 -7.01
CA CYS A 126 8.06 -1.31 -5.82
C CYS A 126 8.93 -2.54 -6.04
N TRP A 127 9.64 -2.93 -5.01
CA TRP A 127 10.37 -4.18 -4.96
C TRP A 127 10.33 -4.77 -3.55
N VAL A 128 10.54 -6.07 -3.45
CA VAL A 128 10.43 -6.80 -2.19
C VAL A 128 11.76 -6.73 -1.44
N SER A 129 11.77 -6.04 -0.31
CA SER A 129 12.94 -5.95 0.58
C SER A 129 12.95 -7.02 1.67
N GLU A 130 11.78 -7.54 2.04
CA GLU A 130 11.62 -8.58 3.05
C GLU A 130 10.50 -9.53 2.64
N PHE A 131 10.73 -10.81 2.78
CA PHE A 131 9.73 -11.85 2.57
C PHE A 131 9.74 -12.85 3.72
N GLN A 132 8.64 -12.92 4.46
CA GLN A 132 8.39 -13.94 5.45
C GLN A 132 7.49 -15.00 4.86
N ALA A 133 8.06 -16.15 4.52
CA ALA A 133 7.35 -17.26 3.90
C ALA A 133 6.42 -17.97 4.89
N LEU A 134 6.91 -18.18 6.11
CA LEU A 134 6.20 -18.88 7.17
C LEU A 134 6.33 -18.10 8.49
N PRO A 135 5.27 -18.02 9.29
CA PRO A 135 5.34 -17.48 10.64
C PRO A 135 5.99 -18.48 11.59
N GLU A 136 6.16 -18.07 12.85
CA GLU A 136 6.45 -19.01 13.92
C GLU A 136 5.27 -19.96 14.13
N PHE A 137 5.54 -21.25 14.21
CA PHE A 137 4.52 -22.27 14.49
C PHE A 137 4.55 -22.69 15.95
N ASP A 138 3.40 -22.59 16.60
CA ASP A 138 3.16 -23.12 17.93
C ASP A 138 1.93 -24.04 17.89
N ALA A 139 2.11 -25.31 18.19
CA ALA A 139 1.03 -26.31 18.16
C ALA A 139 -0.08 -26.03 19.19
N ASN A 140 0.20 -25.22 20.21
CA ASN A 140 -0.77 -24.79 21.22
C ASN A 140 -1.50 -23.51 20.84
N ALA A 141 -1.05 -22.81 19.82
CA ALA A 141 -1.68 -21.58 19.36
C ALA A 141 -2.81 -21.89 18.38
N ASN A 142 -3.96 -21.26 18.59
CA ASN A 142 -5.09 -21.32 17.67
C ASN A 142 -5.06 -20.11 16.72
N ALA A 143 -4.12 -20.11 15.79
CA ALA A 143 -3.87 -18.99 14.89
C ALA A 143 -3.69 -19.45 13.43
N VAL A 144 -4.03 -18.58 12.50
CA VAL A 144 -3.82 -18.80 11.06
C VAL A 144 -2.38 -18.46 10.71
N ALA A 145 -1.75 -19.29 9.88
CA ALA A 145 -0.41 -19.01 9.37
C ALA A 145 -0.46 -17.83 8.37
N ILE A 146 0.32 -16.81 8.64
CA ILE A 146 0.37 -15.56 7.85
C ILE A 146 1.75 -15.43 7.22
N GLN A 147 1.79 -15.10 5.95
CA GLN A 147 3.01 -14.66 5.25
C GLN A 147 2.92 -13.17 4.94
N HIS A 148 4.06 -12.51 4.87
CA HIS A 148 4.09 -11.11 4.48
C HIS A 148 5.25 -10.79 3.55
N ILE A 149 5.07 -9.71 2.79
CA ILE A 149 6.14 -9.04 2.05
C ILE A 149 6.21 -7.58 2.47
N LYS A 150 7.41 -7.05 2.47
CA LYS A 150 7.68 -5.63 2.65
C LYS A 150 8.13 -5.06 1.32
N LEU A 151 7.42 -4.06 0.83
CA LEU A 151 7.68 -3.40 -0.43
C LEU A 151 8.33 -2.04 -0.19
N GLU A 152 9.53 -1.87 -0.72
CA GLU A 152 10.12 -0.55 -0.88
C GLU A 152 9.56 0.09 -2.15
N ASN A 153 9.39 1.41 -2.15
CA ASN A 153 8.87 2.15 -3.29
C ASN A 153 9.61 3.47 -3.48
N GLU A 154 9.49 4.03 -4.66
CA GLU A 154 10.11 5.31 -5.01
C GLU A 154 9.10 6.47 -5.03
N GLY A 155 7.90 6.23 -4.61
CA GLY A 155 6.85 7.21 -4.50
C GLY A 155 5.46 6.66 -4.80
N TRP A 156 4.46 7.41 -4.44
CA TRP A 156 3.07 7.09 -4.70
C TRP A 156 2.26 8.37 -4.93
N GLU A 157 1.18 8.22 -5.67
CA GLU A 157 0.23 9.30 -5.91
C GLU A 157 -1.20 8.77 -5.98
N ARG A 158 -2.15 9.63 -5.70
CA ARG A 158 -3.57 9.34 -5.90
C ARG A 158 -3.92 9.50 -7.38
N ASP A 159 -4.65 8.55 -7.91
CA ASP A 159 -5.22 8.66 -9.25
C ASP A 159 -6.46 9.55 -9.23
N LEU A 160 -6.32 10.75 -9.76
CA LEU A 160 -7.41 11.74 -9.81
C LEU A 160 -8.41 11.50 -10.94
N GLU A 161 -8.12 10.58 -11.87
CA GLU A 161 -9.05 10.18 -12.92
C GLU A 161 -10.18 9.30 -12.40
N VAL A 162 -9.97 8.65 -11.25
CA VAL A 162 -11.02 7.89 -10.56
C VAL A 162 -11.89 8.86 -9.80
N GLY A 163 -13.09 9.12 -10.34
CA GLY A 163 -14.07 9.99 -9.70
C GLY A 163 -14.78 9.31 -8.54
N GLU A 164 -15.40 10.11 -7.68
CA GLU A 164 -16.23 9.60 -6.61
C GLU A 164 -17.49 8.92 -7.20
N PRO A 165 -17.80 7.65 -6.86
CA PRO A 165 -19.00 6.99 -7.34
C PRO A 165 -20.24 7.62 -6.72
N ALA A 166 -21.33 7.65 -7.49
CA ALA A 166 -22.62 8.11 -6.98
C ALA A 166 -23.14 7.16 -5.89
N GLU A 167 -23.70 7.72 -4.82
CA GLU A 167 -24.36 6.92 -3.80
C GLU A 167 -25.59 6.22 -4.38
N GLN A 168 -25.73 4.94 -4.08
CA GLN A 168 -26.86 4.16 -4.54
C GLN A 168 -28.10 4.49 -3.71
N THR A 169 -29.22 4.69 -4.39
CA THR A 169 -30.51 4.84 -3.73
C THR A 169 -31.05 3.47 -3.35
N PHE A 170 -31.46 3.30 -2.11
CA PHE A 170 -32.15 2.08 -1.69
C PHE A 170 -33.53 2.03 -2.32
N THR A 171 -33.73 1.06 -3.22
CA THR A 171 -35.03 0.84 -3.85
C THR A 171 -35.75 -0.28 -3.11
N VAL A 172 -36.84 0.04 -2.46
CA VAL A 172 -37.72 -0.99 -1.88
C VAL A 172 -38.38 -1.75 -3.03
N PRO A 173 -38.25 -3.10 -3.12
CA PRO A 173 -39.00 -3.84 -4.13
C PRO A 173 -40.49 -3.60 -3.98
N PRO A 174 -41.24 -3.50 -5.07
CA PRO A 174 -42.70 -3.41 -4.97
C PRO A 174 -43.22 -4.67 -4.29
N VAL A 175 -44.10 -4.47 -3.32
CA VAL A 175 -44.78 -5.54 -2.56
C VAL A 175 -45.80 -6.24 -3.47
#